data_1e4ae1d70b71a3554128e7c8d81e091e
#
_entry.id   1e4ae1d70b71a3554128e7c8d81e091e
#
_cell.length_a   1.000
_cell.length_b   1.000
_cell.length_c   1.000
_cell.angle_alpha   90.00
_cell.angle_beta   90.00
_cell.angle_gamma   90.00
#
_symmetry.space_group_name_H-M   'P 1'
#
loop_
_entity.id
_entity.type
_entity.pdbx_description
1 polymer ?
#
loop_
_entity_poly.entity_id
_entity_poly.type
_entity_poly.pdbx_seq_one_letter_code
_entity_poly.pdbx_strand_id
1 'polypeptide(L)'
;HGRLYIVFNGDASATKNGKGNAYPMFISYDPQSRKFSEPVRIGPKSTDHHYSPIIWADEADFLHVLHGCHLTPGTHLISSKPIGAGVIDVIWKEAPRIARSISYPTVYRIFDDKEVMAYRVAGHTGSWTYRISEDNGKTWTGPEKDVTDLNAKGRIDWSSYRTVLPGGDRKHLHMVYTDYDDYITKKTPDRLFNPRYNQIVGNEWKYNLHYVKINLQNHEVVNADGKVLNTPIDIDYSMKHCLIWNTEWRGSGIPPVIGLDSEGEPTFLHILSGANLKKHSYYYVRRDNGKWLQTRICHSNHNWNGGHLVHGADAVSYTHLTLPTT
;
A
#
# COMPACT_ATOMS: atom_id res chain seq x y z
N HIS A 1 -16.67 5.76 19.35
CA HIS A 1 -18.08 5.97 18.98
C HIS A 1 -18.77 4.70 18.43
N GLY A 2 -18.04 3.62 18.18
CA GLY A 2 -18.57 2.31 17.84
C GLY A 2 -19.17 2.17 16.42
N ARG A 3 -19.21 3.22 15.59
CA ARG A 3 -19.66 3.11 14.20
C ARG A 3 -18.53 2.71 13.27
N LEU A 4 -18.88 1.96 12.23
CA LEU A 4 -17.98 1.64 11.12
C LEU A 4 -18.34 2.50 9.92
N TYR A 5 -17.34 3.14 9.31
CA TYR A 5 -17.47 3.92 8.10
C TYR A 5 -16.72 3.24 6.98
N ILE A 6 -17.36 3.09 5.84
CA ILE A 6 -16.85 2.32 4.71
C ILE A 6 -16.97 3.17 3.46
N VAL A 7 -15.91 3.20 2.67
CA VAL A 7 -15.92 3.74 1.32
C VAL A 7 -15.56 2.66 0.31
N PHE A 8 -16.17 2.71 -0.86
CA PHE A 8 -15.96 1.71 -1.90
C PHE A 8 -16.30 2.28 -3.27
N ASN A 9 -15.83 1.63 -4.31
CA ASN A 9 -16.32 1.87 -5.65
C ASN A 9 -17.57 1.03 -5.87
N GLY A 10 -18.72 1.68 -6.00
CA GLY A 10 -20.00 1.05 -6.27
C GLY A 10 -20.52 1.38 -7.64
N ASP A 11 -21.27 0.45 -8.23
CA ASP A 11 -22.00 0.67 -9.47
C ASP A 11 -23.49 0.45 -9.22
N ALA A 12 -24.27 1.52 -9.33
CA ALA A 12 -25.72 1.45 -9.28
C ALA A 12 -26.32 0.79 -10.55
N SER A 13 -25.51 0.56 -11.59
CA SER A 13 -25.92 0.05 -12.89
C SER A 13 -24.96 -1.00 -13.43
N ALA A 14 -24.57 -2.00 -12.61
CA ALA A 14 -23.66 -3.07 -13.02
C ALA A 14 -24.10 -3.67 -14.37
N THR A 15 -23.36 -3.38 -15.43
CA THR A 15 -23.60 -4.01 -16.71
C THR A 15 -22.98 -5.40 -16.72
N LYS A 16 -23.64 -6.37 -17.34
CA LYS A 16 -23.20 -7.78 -17.43
C LYS A 16 -21.76 -7.98 -17.97
N ASN A 17 -21.11 -6.95 -18.45
CA ASN A 17 -19.79 -7.00 -19.08
C ASN A 17 -18.68 -6.41 -18.20
N GLY A 18 -18.90 -6.13 -16.92
CA GLY A 18 -17.87 -5.62 -16.01
C GLY A 18 -17.35 -4.22 -16.34
N LYS A 19 -17.87 -3.55 -17.36
CA LYS A 19 -17.53 -2.17 -17.73
C LYS A 19 -18.55 -1.20 -17.13
N GLY A 20 -18.84 -1.37 -15.87
CA GLY A 20 -19.75 -0.50 -15.13
C GLY A 20 -19.12 0.86 -14.84
N ASN A 21 -19.98 1.81 -14.56
CA ASN A 21 -19.60 3.13 -14.09
C ASN A 21 -19.43 3.05 -12.58
N ALA A 22 -18.21 2.90 -12.11
CA ALA A 22 -17.95 2.93 -10.67
C ALA A 22 -18.04 4.36 -10.15
N TYR A 23 -18.70 4.53 -9.02
CA TYR A 23 -18.76 5.79 -8.29
C TYR A 23 -18.14 5.59 -6.91
N PRO A 24 -17.39 6.57 -6.39
CA PRO A 24 -16.98 6.54 -5.00
C PRO A 24 -18.23 6.67 -4.12
N MET A 25 -18.43 5.69 -3.28
CA MET A 25 -19.60 5.54 -2.41
C MET A 25 -19.15 5.55 -0.96
N PHE A 26 -20.04 6.01 -0.11
CA PHE A 26 -19.91 6.00 1.35
C PHE A 26 -21.10 5.31 1.98
N ILE A 27 -20.86 4.53 3.02
CA ILE A 27 -21.86 3.89 3.86
C ILE A 27 -21.37 3.85 5.31
N SER A 28 -22.29 3.94 6.27
CA SER A 28 -21.98 3.72 7.68
C SER A 28 -22.73 2.51 8.22
N TYR A 29 -22.14 1.84 9.22
CA TYR A 29 -22.77 0.75 9.95
C TYR A 29 -22.85 1.11 11.43
N ASP A 30 -24.04 0.94 11.99
CA ASP A 30 -24.29 1.12 13.42
C ASP A 30 -24.36 -0.25 14.10
N PRO A 31 -23.39 -0.63 14.93
CA PRO A 31 -23.38 -1.93 15.60
C PRO A 31 -24.47 -2.07 16.67
N GLN A 32 -25.00 -0.97 17.21
CA GLN A 32 -26.08 -1.03 18.21
C GLN A 32 -27.41 -1.43 17.56
N SER A 33 -27.78 -0.74 16.49
CA SER A 33 -29.00 -1.09 15.73
C SER A 33 -28.78 -2.20 14.72
N ARG A 34 -27.52 -2.59 14.44
CA ARG A 34 -27.10 -3.56 13.41
C ARG A 34 -27.58 -3.16 12.00
N LYS A 35 -27.61 -1.88 11.72
CA LYS A 35 -28.10 -1.35 10.44
C LYS A 35 -27.03 -0.59 9.68
N PHE A 36 -27.07 -0.72 8.36
CA PHE A 36 -26.34 0.15 7.46
C PHE A 36 -27.18 1.38 7.13
N SER A 37 -26.50 2.51 6.87
CA SER A 37 -27.14 3.66 6.21
C SER A 37 -27.39 3.33 4.75
N GLU A 38 -28.21 4.16 4.08
CA GLU A 38 -28.28 4.13 2.62
C GLU A 38 -26.91 4.51 2.03
N PRO A 39 -26.48 3.87 0.92
CA PRO A 39 -25.26 4.24 0.23
C PRO A 39 -25.37 5.65 -0.37
N VAL A 40 -24.37 6.49 -0.11
CA VAL A 40 -24.28 7.85 -0.61
C VAL A 40 -23.15 7.97 -1.62
N ARG A 41 -23.44 8.52 -2.81
CA ARG A 41 -22.41 8.88 -3.78
C ARG A 41 -21.65 10.11 -3.29
N ILE A 42 -20.32 10.04 -3.28
CA ILE A 42 -19.45 11.11 -2.79
C ILE A 42 -18.56 11.73 -3.87
N GLY A 43 -18.68 11.30 -5.10
CA GLY A 43 -17.90 11.86 -6.21
C GLY A 43 -18.40 11.48 -7.59
N PRO A 44 -17.76 11.99 -8.63
CA PRO A 44 -18.10 11.68 -10.01
C PRO A 44 -17.77 10.24 -10.38
N LYS A 45 -18.32 9.82 -11.50
CA LYS A 45 -18.05 8.52 -12.12
C LYS A 45 -16.55 8.33 -12.39
N SER A 46 -16.05 7.17 -12.06
CA SER A 46 -14.73 6.68 -12.45
C SER A 46 -14.84 5.48 -13.39
N THR A 47 -13.94 5.42 -14.37
CA THR A 47 -13.78 4.26 -15.27
C THR A 47 -12.53 3.46 -14.95
N ASP A 48 -11.72 3.92 -13.99
CA ASP A 48 -10.48 3.30 -13.58
C ASP A 48 -10.63 2.69 -12.18
N HIS A 49 -10.38 1.39 -12.06
CA HIS A 49 -10.44 0.66 -10.78
C HIS A 49 -9.39 1.14 -9.75
N HIS A 50 -8.32 1.82 -10.19
CA HIS A 50 -7.33 2.42 -9.29
C HIS A 50 -7.87 3.63 -8.53
N TYR A 51 -9.00 4.20 -8.92
CA TYR A 51 -9.62 5.37 -8.28
C TYR A 51 -10.41 5.04 -7.02
N SER A 52 -10.15 3.88 -6.43
CA SER A 52 -10.82 3.45 -5.19
C SER A 52 -10.63 4.48 -4.08
N PRO A 53 -11.70 4.84 -3.36
CA PRO A 53 -11.63 5.78 -2.26
C PRO A 53 -10.94 5.15 -1.05
N ILE A 54 -10.27 6.00 -0.26
CA ILE A 54 -9.80 5.70 1.09
C ILE A 54 -10.46 6.64 2.08
N ILE A 55 -10.60 6.21 3.33
CA ILE A 55 -11.23 6.97 4.41
C ILE A 55 -10.37 6.91 5.67
N TRP A 56 -10.30 8.02 6.40
CA TRP A 56 -9.69 8.09 7.73
C TRP A 56 -10.40 9.14 8.58
N ALA A 57 -10.17 9.12 9.88
CA ALA A 57 -10.59 10.15 10.80
C ALA A 57 -9.38 10.91 11.34
N ASP A 58 -9.48 12.24 11.44
CA ASP A 58 -8.48 13.07 12.10
C ASP A 58 -8.66 13.07 13.63
N GLU A 59 -7.80 13.80 14.36
CA GLU A 59 -7.86 13.90 15.82
C GLU A 59 -9.14 14.57 16.31
N ALA A 60 -9.65 15.51 15.55
CA ALA A 60 -10.88 16.23 15.87
C ALA A 60 -12.16 15.49 15.47
N ASP A 61 -12.04 14.20 15.14
CA ASP A 61 -13.13 13.32 14.69
C ASP A 61 -13.82 13.76 13.38
N PHE A 62 -13.14 14.52 12.50
CA PHE A 62 -13.64 14.71 11.14
C PHE A 62 -13.26 13.52 10.27
N LEU A 63 -14.20 13.09 9.42
CA LEU A 63 -13.92 12.11 8.41
C LEU A 63 -13.33 12.77 7.19
N HIS A 64 -12.27 12.15 6.68
CA HIS A 64 -11.65 12.49 5.41
C HIS A 64 -11.87 11.36 4.41
N VAL A 65 -12.10 11.71 3.16
CA VAL A 65 -12.11 10.78 2.03
C VAL A 65 -11.24 11.32 0.91
N LEU A 66 -10.40 10.47 0.36
CA LEU A 66 -9.63 10.77 -0.83
C LEU A 66 -9.98 9.75 -1.91
N HIS A 67 -10.39 10.20 -3.09
CA HIS A 67 -10.76 9.33 -4.21
C HIS A 67 -10.24 9.87 -5.54
N GLY A 68 -10.25 9.03 -6.56
CA GLY A 68 -9.79 9.41 -7.90
C GLY A 68 -8.28 9.53 -8.02
N CYS A 69 -7.51 8.88 -7.17
CA CYS A 69 -6.05 8.97 -7.11
C CYS A 69 -5.37 7.91 -7.98
N HIS A 70 -5.10 8.25 -9.23
CA HIS A 70 -4.15 7.54 -10.09
C HIS A 70 -3.68 8.51 -11.17
N LEU A 71 -2.43 8.96 -11.12
CA LEU A 71 -1.86 10.01 -11.98
C LEU A 71 -2.47 11.40 -11.78
N THR A 72 -3.36 11.56 -10.83
CA THR A 72 -4.11 12.79 -10.57
C THR A 72 -3.95 13.18 -9.10
N PRO A 73 -4.26 14.42 -8.71
CA PRO A 73 -4.28 14.81 -7.30
C PRO A 73 -5.41 14.11 -6.51
N GLY A 74 -6.39 13.52 -7.20
CA GLY A 74 -7.63 13.08 -6.58
C GLY A 74 -8.50 14.22 -6.07
N THR A 75 -9.61 13.87 -5.44
CA THR A 75 -10.49 14.77 -4.72
C THR A 75 -10.45 14.43 -3.25
N HIS A 76 -10.06 15.40 -2.42
CA HIS A 76 -10.04 15.29 -0.98
C HIS A 76 -11.31 15.92 -0.41
N LEU A 77 -12.07 15.15 0.32
CA LEU A 77 -13.30 15.55 1.00
C LEU A 77 -13.11 15.46 2.51
N ILE A 78 -13.73 16.40 3.24
CA ILE A 78 -13.80 16.40 4.69
C ILE A 78 -15.27 16.52 5.14
N SER A 79 -15.65 15.81 6.18
CA SER A 79 -16.98 15.97 6.78
C SER A 79 -17.18 17.39 7.30
N SER A 80 -18.38 17.95 7.15
CA SER A 80 -18.68 19.32 7.60
C SER A 80 -18.73 19.46 9.12
N LYS A 81 -18.83 18.35 9.84
CA LYS A 81 -18.88 18.25 11.30
C LYS A 81 -18.13 17.01 11.77
N PRO A 82 -17.61 17.03 13.01
CA PRO A 82 -17.07 15.84 13.63
C PRO A 82 -18.11 14.72 13.70
N ILE A 83 -17.66 13.48 13.60
CA ILE A 83 -18.48 12.28 13.74
C ILE A 83 -18.78 12.01 15.22
N GLY A 84 -19.62 12.81 15.82
CA GLY A 84 -20.17 12.54 17.16
C GLY A 84 -21.09 11.33 17.17
N ALA A 85 -21.43 10.83 18.36
CA ALA A 85 -22.45 9.81 18.53
C ALA A 85 -23.77 10.28 17.90
N GLY A 86 -24.22 9.58 16.84
CA GLY A 86 -25.53 9.82 16.23
C GLY A 86 -25.56 10.46 14.84
N VAL A 87 -24.44 10.90 14.28
CA VAL A 87 -24.43 11.43 12.90
C VAL A 87 -24.52 10.29 11.89
N ILE A 88 -25.67 10.14 11.24
CA ILE A 88 -25.89 9.15 10.18
C ILE A 88 -25.57 9.76 8.81
N ASP A 89 -25.94 11.03 8.60
CA ASP A 89 -25.74 11.73 7.35
C ASP A 89 -24.48 12.61 7.42
N VAL A 90 -23.49 12.26 6.62
CA VAL A 90 -22.25 13.02 6.50
C VAL A 90 -22.37 13.98 5.33
N ILE A 91 -22.29 15.29 5.62
CA ILE A 91 -22.18 16.32 4.59
C ILE A 91 -20.71 16.54 4.30
N TRP A 92 -20.32 16.38 3.05
CA TRP A 92 -18.94 16.51 2.59
C TRP A 92 -18.65 17.92 2.06
N LYS A 93 -17.45 18.40 2.34
CA LYS A 93 -16.86 19.62 1.76
C LYS A 93 -15.55 19.25 1.08
N GLU A 94 -15.24 19.91 -0.02
CA GLU A 94 -13.93 19.77 -0.66
C GLU A 94 -12.87 20.42 0.23
N ALA A 95 -11.78 19.68 0.44
CA ALA A 95 -10.61 20.09 1.19
C ALA A 95 -9.44 20.41 0.24
N PRO A 96 -8.37 21.09 0.69
CA PRO A 96 -7.20 21.37 -0.12
C PRO A 96 -6.57 20.09 -0.67
N ARG A 97 -5.96 20.21 -1.84
CA ARG A 97 -5.22 19.11 -2.48
C ARG A 97 -4.01 18.72 -1.65
N ILE A 98 -3.82 17.43 -1.46
CA ILE A 98 -2.70 16.89 -0.69
C ILE A 98 -1.39 16.94 -1.48
N ALA A 99 -1.45 16.54 -2.75
CA ALA A 99 -0.31 16.59 -3.65
C ALA A 99 -0.77 16.75 -5.12
N ARG A 100 0.18 17.08 -6.00
CA ARG A 100 -0.11 17.31 -7.41
C ARG A 100 -0.51 16.05 -8.18
N SER A 101 0.08 14.92 -7.80
CA SER A 101 -0.19 13.61 -8.42
C SER A 101 -0.03 12.53 -7.37
N ILE A 102 -1.03 11.69 -7.22
CA ILE A 102 -1.10 10.64 -6.20
C ILE A 102 -1.51 9.35 -6.89
N SER A 103 -0.82 8.26 -6.56
CA SER A 103 -1.24 6.90 -6.88
C SER A 103 -1.04 6.00 -5.66
N TYR A 104 -1.98 5.10 -5.39
CA TYR A 104 -1.94 4.14 -4.27
C TYR A 104 -1.71 4.79 -2.90
N PRO A 105 -2.53 5.77 -2.50
CA PRO A 105 -2.40 6.42 -1.20
C PRO A 105 -2.70 5.46 -0.06
N THR A 106 -1.97 5.61 1.04
CA THR A 106 -2.22 4.94 2.32
C THR A 106 -2.03 5.96 3.43
N VAL A 107 -3.00 6.11 4.32
CA VAL A 107 -2.98 7.11 5.40
C VAL A 107 -2.93 6.41 6.75
N TYR A 108 -2.12 6.93 7.66
CA TYR A 108 -2.03 6.50 9.04
C TYR A 108 -1.97 7.70 9.98
N ARG A 109 -2.53 7.53 11.17
CA ARG A 109 -2.22 8.37 12.31
C ARG A 109 -0.87 8.00 12.88
N ILE A 110 -0.07 9.02 13.19
CA ILE A 110 1.29 8.89 13.70
C ILE A 110 1.45 9.64 15.04
N PHE A 111 2.68 9.88 15.48
CA PHE A 111 2.99 10.59 16.72
C PHE A 111 2.35 12.00 16.74
N ASP A 112 2.08 12.51 17.95
CA ASP A 112 1.49 13.83 18.19
C ASP A 112 0.20 14.05 17.36
N ASP A 113 -0.58 12.97 17.16
CA ASP A 113 -1.85 12.93 16.42
C ASP A 113 -1.80 13.47 14.98
N LYS A 114 -0.59 13.60 14.42
CA LYS A 114 -0.36 13.93 13.02
C LYS A 114 -0.79 12.79 12.10
N GLU A 115 -0.93 13.10 10.84
CA GLU A 115 -1.27 12.14 9.80
C GLU A 115 -0.12 12.00 8.81
N VAL A 116 0.18 10.79 8.40
CA VAL A 116 1.08 10.52 7.27
C VAL A 116 0.32 9.88 6.13
N MET A 117 0.47 10.43 4.93
CA MET A 117 0.02 9.81 3.70
C MET A 117 1.22 9.39 2.86
N ALA A 118 1.39 8.10 2.68
CA ALA A 118 2.38 7.54 1.77
C ALA A 118 1.73 7.21 0.43
N TYR A 119 2.41 7.53 -0.69
CA TYR A 119 1.86 7.36 -2.04
C TYR A 119 2.95 7.27 -3.10
N ARG A 120 2.58 6.84 -4.30
CA ARG A 120 3.43 6.91 -5.48
C ARG A 120 3.13 8.21 -6.24
N VAL A 121 4.18 8.91 -6.63
CA VAL A 121 4.09 10.09 -7.49
C VAL A 121 3.90 9.62 -8.93
N ALA A 122 2.99 10.25 -9.65
CA ALA A 122 2.74 9.96 -11.06
C ALA A 122 2.37 8.49 -11.35
N GLY A 123 2.85 7.97 -12.48
CA GLY A 123 2.45 6.69 -13.05
C GLY A 123 3.27 5.50 -12.61
N HIS A 124 3.33 4.52 -13.49
CA HIS A 124 3.84 3.18 -13.20
C HIS A 124 5.31 3.18 -12.76
N THR A 125 6.14 4.00 -13.37
CA THR A 125 7.57 4.18 -13.05
C THR A 125 7.84 5.30 -12.06
N GLY A 126 6.81 5.81 -11.38
CA GLY A 126 6.93 6.92 -10.45
C GLY A 126 7.61 6.56 -9.13
N SER A 127 8.14 7.59 -8.48
CA SER A 127 8.78 7.51 -7.17
C SER A 127 7.76 7.27 -6.05
N TRP A 128 8.24 6.71 -4.91
CA TRP A 128 7.47 6.60 -3.69
C TRP A 128 7.92 7.65 -2.68
N THR A 129 6.94 8.31 -2.09
CA THR A 129 7.14 9.38 -1.13
C THR A 129 6.01 9.40 -0.09
N TYR A 130 6.02 10.40 0.78
CA TYR A 130 4.97 10.64 1.75
C TYR A 130 4.79 12.13 2.02
N ARG A 131 3.67 12.47 2.67
CA ARG A 131 3.41 13.79 3.23
C ARG A 131 2.87 13.63 4.63
N ILE A 132 3.09 14.64 5.46
CA ILE A 132 2.63 14.72 6.84
C ILE A 132 1.73 15.94 6.96
N SER A 133 0.60 15.77 7.62
CA SER A 133 -0.27 16.85 8.08
C SER A 133 -0.17 16.99 9.59
N GLU A 134 -0.05 18.22 10.06
CA GLU A 134 -0.01 18.60 11.46
C GLU A 134 -1.22 19.41 11.88
N ASP A 135 -2.19 19.60 10.99
CA ASP A 135 -3.32 20.50 11.13
C ASP A 135 -4.65 19.87 10.69
N ASN A 136 -4.79 18.57 10.93
CA ASN A 136 -5.99 17.78 10.61
C ASN A 136 -6.30 17.83 9.10
N GLY A 137 -5.32 17.52 8.27
CA GLY A 137 -5.48 17.36 6.83
C GLY A 137 -5.65 18.65 6.03
N LYS A 138 -5.45 19.83 6.63
CA LYS A 138 -5.60 21.12 5.93
C LYS A 138 -4.37 21.46 5.09
N THR A 139 -3.19 21.20 5.62
CA THR A 139 -1.93 21.34 4.89
C THR A 139 -1.07 20.08 4.99
N TRP A 140 -0.26 19.84 3.97
CA TRP A 140 0.56 18.64 3.86
C TRP A 140 1.97 19.00 3.41
N THR A 141 2.96 18.64 4.21
CA THR A 141 4.38 18.81 3.93
C THR A 141 5.04 17.45 3.72
N GLY A 142 6.18 17.40 3.09
CA GLY A 142 6.89 16.14 2.82
C GLY A 142 8.40 16.32 2.87
N PRO A 143 9.15 15.23 2.73
CA PRO A 143 10.59 15.29 2.64
C PRO A 143 11.02 16.09 1.40
N GLU A 144 12.22 16.65 1.44
CA GLU A 144 12.81 17.39 0.30
C GLU A 144 12.96 16.50 -0.93
N LYS A 145 13.27 15.22 -0.72
CA LYS A 145 13.45 14.22 -1.78
C LYS A 145 12.54 13.03 -1.53
N ASP A 146 12.07 12.41 -2.60
CA ASP A 146 11.31 11.17 -2.52
C ASP A 146 12.15 10.05 -1.87
N VAL A 147 11.48 9.07 -1.26
CA VAL A 147 12.15 7.96 -0.57
C VAL A 147 12.83 7.03 -1.57
N THR A 148 12.07 6.56 -2.56
CA THR A 148 12.62 5.71 -3.62
C THR A 148 12.23 6.26 -4.98
N ASP A 149 13.19 6.27 -5.88
CA ASP A 149 12.99 6.45 -7.31
C ASP A 149 13.94 5.49 -8.02
N LEU A 150 13.43 4.33 -8.42
CA LEU A 150 14.26 3.29 -9.02
C LEU A 150 14.88 3.73 -10.35
N ASN A 151 14.37 4.81 -10.93
CA ASN A 151 14.84 5.42 -12.20
C ASN A 151 15.68 6.69 -11.99
N ALA A 152 16.04 7.08 -10.78
CA ALA A 152 16.67 8.38 -10.46
C ALA A 152 17.94 8.70 -11.26
N LYS A 153 18.64 7.71 -11.78
CA LYS A 153 19.85 7.90 -12.62
C LYS A 153 19.59 7.83 -14.12
N GLY A 154 18.39 8.24 -14.56
CA GLY A 154 18.02 8.26 -15.97
C GLY A 154 17.65 6.89 -16.54
N ARG A 155 17.43 5.90 -15.69
CA ARG A 155 16.76 4.65 -16.08
C ARG A 155 15.28 4.93 -16.28
N ILE A 156 14.63 4.13 -17.11
CA ILE A 156 13.19 4.31 -17.43
C ILE A 156 12.39 3.02 -17.29
N ASP A 157 13.03 1.95 -16.88
CA ASP A 157 12.53 0.58 -17.04
C ASP A 157 12.04 -0.02 -15.72
N TRP A 158 12.17 0.71 -14.61
CA TRP A 158 11.87 0.20 -13.30
C TRP A 158 10.62 0.81 -12.70
N SER A 159 9.83 -0.04 -12.10
CA SER A 159 8.74 0.31 -11.21
C SER A 159 8.93 -0.36 -9.87
N SER A 160 8.17 0.05 -8.88
CA SER A 160 8.09 -0.66 -7.60
C SER A 160 6.67 -0.65 -7.06
N TYR A 161 6.38 -1.67 -6.26
CA TYR A 161 5.17 -1.73 -5.45
C TYR A 161 5.56 -1.91 -4.00
N ARG A 162 4.87 -1.24 -3.12
CA ARG A 162 5.21 -1.18 -1.72
C ARG A 162 4.04 -1.46 -0.79
N THR A 163 4.37 -1.82 0.44
CA THR A 163 3.49 -1.74 1.59
C THR A 163 4.19 -0.97 2.70
N VAL A 164 3.45 -0.18 3.45
CA VAL A 164 3.97 0.57 4.60
C VAL A 164 3.15 0.28 5.84
N LEU A 165 3.80 0.40 7.00
CA LEU A 165 3.17 0.29 8.31
C LEU A 165 3.89 1.20 9.30
N PRO A 166 3.17 2.00 10.11
CA PRO A 166 3.78 2.72 11.22
C PRO A 166 4.38 1.76 12.25
N GLY A 167 5.52 2.11 12.81
CA GLY A 167 6.09 1.44 13.97
C GLY A 167 5.20 1.61 15.21
N GLY A 168 5.40 0.78 16.24
CA GLY A 168 4.68 0.87 17.50
C GLY A 168 4.85 2.23 18.20
N ASP A 169 5.98 2.90 17.97
CA ASP A 169 6.28 4.25 18.45
C ASP A 169 5.59 5.37 17.66
N ARG A 170 4.96 5.02 16.52
CA ARG A 170 4.35 5.95 15.57
C ARG A 170 5.27 7.05 15.02
N LYS A 171 6.57 7.00 15.32
CA LYS A 171 7.59 7.93 14.82
C LYS A 171 8.32 7.41 13.60
N HIS A 172 8.21 6.11 13.35
CA HIS A 172 8.82 5.46 12.21
C HIS A 172 7.76 4.87 11.28
N LEU A 173 8.07 4.88 10.00
CA LEU A 173 7.30 4.19 8.98
C LEU A 173 8.18 3.09 8.38
N HIS A 174 7.76 1.84 8.55
CA HIS A 174 8.36 0.70 7.89
C HIS A 174 7.85 0.62 6.45
N MET A 175 8.73 0.44 5.51
CA MET A 175 8.39 0.28 4.10
C MET A 175 9.09 -0.94 3.53
N VAL A 176 8.32 -1.89 3.03
CA VAL A 176 8.79 -3.02 2.24
C VAL A 176 8.33 -2.81 0.80
N TYR A 177 9.21 -3.07 -0.16
CA TYR A 177 8.89 -2.92 -1.57
C TYR A 177 9.59 -3.98 -2.42
N THR A 178 9.05 -4.14 -3.62
CA THR A 178 9.57 -5.04 -4.65
C THR A 178 10.05 -4.24 -5.84
N ASP A 179 10.99 -4.75 -6.58
CA ASP A 179 11.29 -4.20 -7.90
C ASP A 179 10.39 -4.84 -8.97
N TYR A 180 10.07 -4.08 -9.97
CA TYR A 180 9.27 -4.48 -11.11
C TYR A 180 9.89 -3.91 -12.39
N ASP A 181 10.24 -4.82 -13.29
CA ASP A 181 10.94 -4.50 -14.52
C ASP A 181 9.93 -4.26 -15.65
N ASP A 182 9.64 -2.99 -15.90
CA ASP A 182 8.66 -2.58 -16.91
C ASP A 182 9.13 -2.74 -18.36
N TYR A 183 10.42 -2.87 -18.57
CA TYR A 183 10.98 -3.04 -19.91
C TYR A 183 10.46 -4.31 -20.60
N ILE A 184 10.06 -5.28 -19.82
CA ILE A 184 9.71 -6.62 -20.27
C ILE A 184 8.25 -6.74 -20.74
N THR A 185 7.41 -5.78 -20.49
CA THR A 185 5.95 -5.89 -20.52
C THR A 185 5.31 -6.09 -21.91
N LYS A 186 6.05 -6.29 -22.95
CA LYS A 186 5.48 -5.98 -24.27
C LYS A 186 5.01 -7.10 -25.16
N LYS A 187 5.06 -8.40 -24.82
CA LYS A 187 4.87 -9.32 -25.96
C LYS A 187 4.02 -10.58 -25.81
N THR A 188 3.66 -11.03 -24.65
CA THR A 188 2.74 -12.17 -24.51
C THR A 188 1.75 -11.95 -23.38
N PRO A 189 0.50 -12.38 -23.49
CA PRO A 189 -0.51 -12.10 -22.45
C PRO A 189 -0.16 -12.67 -21.07
N ASP A 190 0.57 -13.77 -21.01
CA ASP A 190 0.73 -14.54 -19.78
C ASP A 190 2.20 -14.75 -19.35
N ARG A 191 3.16 -14.54 -20.23
CA ARG A 191 4.56 -14.85 -19.98
C ARG A 191 5.49 -13.88 -20.69
N LEU A 192 6.57 -13.53 -20.03
CA LEU A 192 7.59 -12.63 -20.54
C LEU A 192 8.96 -13.29 -20.42
N PHE A 193 9.83 -12.98 -21.36
CA PHE A 193 11.24 -13.30 -21.20
C PHE A 193 11.93 -12.16 -20.44
N ASN A 194 12.53 -12.51 -19.29
CA ASN A 194 13.34 -11.57 -18.51
C ASN A 194 14.82 -11.75 -18.87
N PRO A 195 15.43 -10.82 -19.62
CA PRO A 195 16.82 -10.95 -20.04
C PRO A 195 17.79 -10.85 -18.85
N ARG A 196 17.44 -10.18 -17.76
CA ARG A 196 18.28 -10.08 -16.57
C ARG A 196 18.55 -11.43 -15.92
N TYR A 197 17.56 -12.31 -15.97
CA TYR A 197 17.66 -13.64 -15.38
C TYR A 197 17.72 -14.77 -16.43
N ASN A 198 17.70 -14.43 -17.72
CA ASN A 198 17.62 -15.40 -18.81
C ASN A 198 16.51 -16.46 -18.60
N GLN A 199 15.31 -15.99 -18.20
CA GLN A 199 14.19 -16.84 -17.81
C GLN A 199 12.87 -16.35 -18.38
N ILE A 200 11.94 -17.27 -18.61
CA ILE A 200 10.54 -16.95 -18.84
C ILE A 200 9.87 -16.74 -17.48
N VAL A 201 9.21 -15.62 -17.31
CA VAL A 201 8.55 -15.21 -16.07
C VAL A 201 7.07 -14.94 -16.32
N GLY A 202 6.29 -14.81 -15.24
CA GLY A 202 4.90 -14.37 -15.32
C GLY A 202 4.77 -12.90 -15.68
N ASN A 203 3.69 -12.56 -16.36
CA ASN A 203 3.36 -11.17 -16.62
C ASN A 203 3.13 -10.43 -15.31
N GLU A 204 3.58 -9.17 -15.24
CA GLU A 204 3.44 -8.31 -14.05
C GLU A 204 4.11 -8.84 -12.77
N TRP A 205 5.04 -9.77 -12.89
CA TRP A 205 5.74 -10.25 -11.71
C TRP A 205 6.64 -9.17 -11.12
N LYS A 206 6.61 -9.13 -9.79
CA LYS A 206 7.43 -8.30 -8.93
C LYS A 206 8.45 -9.20 -8.25
N TYR A 207 9.68 -8.72 -8.20
CA TYR A 207 10.84 -9.50 -7.74
C TYR A 207 11.39 -8.90 -6.45
N ASN A 208 12.21 -9.65 -5.78
CA ASN A 208 13.00 -9.24 -4.64
C ASN A 208 12.16 -8.65 -3.50
N LEU A 209 12.70 -8.61 -2.34
CA LEU A 209 12.19 -7.80 -1.25
C LEU A 209 13.26 -6.83 -0.79
N HIS A 210 12.89 -5.57 -0.71
CA HIS A 210 13.70 -4.49 -0.19
C HIS A 210 13.01 -3.88 1.01
N TYR A 211 13.78 -3.38 1.96
CA TYR A 211 13.25 -2.79 3.17
C TYR A 211 13.99 -1.52 3.56
N VAL A 212 13.22 -0.54 4.01
CA VAL A 212 13.71 0.67 4.65
C VAL A 212 12.81 1.06 5.81
N LYS A 213 13.37 1.79 6.77
CA LYS A 213 12.67 2.44 7.87
C LYS A 213 12.87 3.94 7.77
N ILE A 214 11.80 4.70 7.87
CA ILE A 214 11.77 6.15 7.69
C ILE A 214 11.46 6.77 9.04
N ASN A 215 12.30 7.67 9.52
CA ASN A 215 12.00 8.51 10.66
C ASN A 215 11.16 9.70 10.20
N LEU A 216 9.93 9.79 10.71
CA LEU A 216 8.95 10.80 10.28
C LEU A 216 9.19 12.19 10.92
N GLN A 217 10.08 12.30 11.91
CA GLN A 217 10.42 13.56 12.58
C GLN A 217 11.52 14.33 11.86
N ASN A 218 12.55 13.62 11.38
CA ASN A 218 13.71 14.23 10.73
C ASN A 218 13.90 13.79 9.25
N HIS A 219 12.98 12.96 8.73
CA HIS A 219 12.98 12.43 7.37
C HIS A 219 14.17 11.52 7.02
N GLU A 220 14.92 11.06 8.03
CA GLU A 220 16.02 10.13 7.81
C GLU A 220 15.50 8.76 7.39
N VAL A 221 16.16 8.17 6.40
CA VAL A 221 15.85 6.82 5.91
C VAL A 221 17.02 5.91 6.23
N VAL A 222 16.73 4.76 6.87
CA VAL A 222 17.73 3.76 7.20
C VAL A 222 17.37 2.40 6.63
N ASN A 223 18.37 1.55 6.36
CA ASN A 223 18.14 0.16 6.01
C ASN A 223 17.87 -0.72 7.25
N ALA A 224 17.73 -2.03 7.04
CA ALA A 224 17.49 -2.99 8.11
C ALA A 224 18.62 -3.05 9.19
N ASP A 225 19.83 -2.65 8.83
CA ASP A 225 20.99 -2.63 9.75
C ASP A 225 21.18 -1.26 10.43
N GLY A 226 20.25 -0.33 10.24
CA GLY A 226 20.33 1.01 10.80
C GLY A 226 21.28 1.96 10.05
N LYS A 227 21.79 1.56 8.90
CA LYS A 227 22.63 2.44 8.08
C LYS A 227 21.78 3.51 7.42
N VAL A 228 22.16 4.78 7.61
CA VAL A 228 21.54 5.93 6.92
C VAL A 228 21.74 5.83 5.40
N LEU A 229 20.69 6.08 4.66
CA LEU A 229 20.64 5.98 3.21
C LEU A 229 20.50 7.34 2.55
N ASN A 230 21.10 7.48 1.39
CA ASN A 230 20.88 8.63 0.51
C ASN A 230 19.57 8.45 -0.27
N THR A 231 18.72 9.47 -0.27
CA THR A 231 17.46 9.52 -1.03
C THR A 231 17.58 10.47 -2.23
N PRO A 232 16.84 10.23 -3.32
CA PRO A 232 16.03 9.05 -3.56
C PRO A 232 16.88 7.79 -3.79
N ILE A 233 16.36 6.66 -3.34
CA ILE A 233 17.00 5.34 -3.51
C ILE A 233 16.73 4.86 -4.93
N ASP A 234 17.78 4.74 -5.76
CA ASP A 234 17.69 4.14 -7.08
C ASP A 234 17.82 2.61 -7.05
N ILE A 235 17.62 1.94 -8.17
CA ILE A 235 17.62 0.48 -8.25
C ILE A 235 18.98 -0.13 -7.83
N ASP A 236 20.10 0.43 -8.29
CA ASP A 236 21.42 -0.11 -8.00
C ASP A 236 21.77 0.07 -6.51
N TYR A 237 21.42 1.24 -5.96
CA TYR A 237 21.61 1.52 -4.54
C TYR A 237 20.67 0.67 -3.66
N SER A 238 19.43 0.43 -4.10
CA SER A 238 18.46 -0.44 -3.45
C SER A 238 18.96 -1.89 -3.40
N MET A 239 19.42 -2.42 -4.53
CA MET A 239 19.99 -3.78 -4.60
C MET A 239 21.19 -3.96 -3.66
N LYS A 240 21.99 -2.92 -3.47
CA LYS A 240 23.20 -2.97 -2.64
C LYS A 240 22.92 -2.81 -1.15
N HIS A 241 21.93 -1.99 -0.77
CA HIS A 241 21.77 -1.54 0.62
C HIS A 241 20.42 -1.84 1.25
N CYS A 242 19.38 -2.13 0.48
CA CYS A 242 18.02 -2.33 0.97
C CYS A 242 17.50 -3.76 0.78
N LEU A 243 18.20 -4.57 0.00
CA LEU A 243 17.80 -5.93 -0.34
C LEU A 243 17.80 -6.83 0.91
N ILE A 244 16.64 -7.42 1.22
CA ILE A 244 16.46 -8.37 2.32
C ILE A 244 16.23 -9.80 1.83
N TRP A 245 15.73 -9.97 0.62
CA TRP A 245 15.60 -11.26 -0.03
C TRP A 245 15.77 -11.14 -1.54
N ASN A 246 16.82 -11.75 -2.06
CA ASN A 246 17.01 -11.91 -3.50
C ASN A 246 16.18 -13.13 -3.97
N THR A 247 15.10 -12.86 -4.68
CA THR A 247 14.22 -13.90 -5.22
C THR A 247 14.65 -14.35 -6.62
N GLU A 248 15.70 -13.74 -7.18
CA GLU A 248 16.14 -13.95 -8.56
C GLU A 248 15.00 -13.66 -9.55
N TRP A 249 14.72 -14.60 -10.45
CA TRP A 249 13.64 -14.49 -11.43
C TRP A 249 12.25 -14.86 -10.87
N ARG A 250 12.18 -15.37 -9.66
CA ARG A 250 10.91 -15.75 -9.02
C ARG A 250 10.18 -14.51 -8.52
N GLY A 251 8.90 -14.43 -8.81
CA GLY A 251 8.11 -13.27 -8.48
C GLY A 251 6.65 -13.59 -8.14
N SER A 252 5.91 -12.54 -7.89
CA SER A 252 4.46 -12.57 -7.65
C SER A 252 3.78 -11.35 -8.24
N GLY A 253 2.46 -11.40 -8.34
CA GLY A 253 1.66 -10.26 -8.84
C GLY A 253 1.43 -9.15 -7.82
N ILE A 254 1.68 -9.37 -6.52
CA ILE A 254 1.38 -8.43 -5.44
C ILE A 254 2.63 -8.08 -4.62
N PRO A 255 2.66 -6.88 -3.99
CA PRO A 255 3.65 -6.57 -2.99
C PRO A 255 3.43 -7.42 -1.72
N PRO A 256 4.45 -7.58 -0.85
CA PRO A 256 4.29 -8.30 0.40
C PRO A 256 3.34 -7.59 1.36
N VAL A 257 2.71 -8.36 2.25
CA VAL A 257 2.01 -7.81 3.41
C VAL A 257 3.02 -7.59 4.51
N ILE A 258 2.95 -6.46 5.21
CA ILE A 258 3.82 -6.11 6.33
C ILE A 258 3.07 -6.22 7.66
N GLY A 259 3.73 -6.73 8.68
CA GLY A 259 3.32 -6.72 10.08
C GLY A 259 4.50 -6.38 10.98
N LEU A 260 4.26 -6.20 12.26
CA LEU A 260 5.30 -6.07 13.28
C LEU A 260 5.14 -7.24 14.26
N ASP A 261 6.25 -7.80 14.72
CA ASP A 261 6.24 -8.79 15.80
C ASP A 261 6.07 -8.12 17.17
N SER A 262 6.16 -8.92 18.24
CA SER A 262 6.04 -8.42 19.63
C SER A 262 7.15 -7.47 20.05
N GLU A 263 8.28 -7.47 19.37
CA GLU A 263 9.42 -6.58 19.61
C GLU A 263 9.36 -5.32 18.75
N GLY A 264 8.37 -5.23 17.85
CA GLY A 264 8.20 -4.13 16.91
C GLY A 264 9.05 -4.25 15.65
N GLU A 265 9.68 -5.42 15.43
CA GLU A 265 10.45 -5.68 14.23
C GLU A 265 9.54 -6.06 13.04
N PRO A 266 9.87 -5.63 11.83
CA PRO A 266 9.04 -5.89 10.67
C PRO A 266 9.08 -7.36 10.24
N THR A 267 7.89 -7.88 9.94
CA THR A 267 7.69 -9.21 9.38
C THR A 267 6.85 -9.12 8.12
N PHE A 268 7.02 -10.07 7.22
CA PHE A 268 6.34 -10.01 5.92
C PHE A 268 5.69 -11.35 5.58
N LEU A 269 4.51 -11.27 4.98
CA LEU A 269 3.91 -12.38 4.25
C LEU A 269 4.09 -12.10 2.76
N HIS A 270 4.80 -12.99 2.06
CA HIS A 270 5.07 -12.83 0.64
C HIS A 270 4.68 -14.08 -0.14
N ILE A 271 4.11 -13.86 -1.32
CA ILE A 271 3.86 -14.94 -2.28
C ILE A 271 5.03 -14.98 -3.24
N LEU A 272 5.54 -16.18 -3.51
CA LEU A 272 6.61 -16.37 -4.45
C LEU A 272 6.36 -17.61 -5.31
N SER A 273 6.65 -17.50 -6.60
CA SER A 273 6.63 -18.62 -7.52
C SER A 273 7.73 -19.65 -7.19
N GLY A 274 7.44 -20.92 -7.43
CA GLY A 274 8.46 -21.97 -7.46
C GLY A 274 9.20 -22.00 -8.80
N ALA A 275 10.01 -23.05 -9.00
CA ALA A 275 10.65 -23.33 -10.29
C ALA A 275 9.63 -23.53 -11.43
N ASN A 276 8.39 -23.86 -11.08
CA ASN A 276 7.27 -23.96 -11.99
C ASN A 276 6.41 -22.71 -11.89
N LEU A 277 6.22 -21.98 -12.99
CA LEU A 277 5.44 -20.75 -13.07
C LEU A 277 3.98 -20.88 -12.58
N LYS A 278 3.46 -22.10 -12.49
CA LYS A 278 2.07 -22.37 -12.05
C LYS A 278 1.93 -22.61 -10.55
N LYS A 279 3.05 -22.82 -9.85
CA LYS A 279 3.02 -23.11 -8.41
C LYS A 279 3.59 -21.94 -7.65
N HIS A 280 2.79 -21.41 -6.74
CA HIS A 280 3.18 -20.34 -5.82
C HIS A 280 3.12 -20.86 -4.39
N SER A 281 3.81 -20.21 -3.49
CA SER A 281 3.76 -20.50 -2.06
C SER A 281 3.79 -19.21 -1.27
N TYR A 282 3.17 -19.25 -0.10
CA TYR A 282 3.30 -18.22 0.91
C TYR A 282 4.56 -18.44 1.71
N TYR A 283 5.28 -17.36 1.95
CA TYR A 283 6.46 -17.32 2.79
C TYR A 283 6.27 -16.29 3.89
N TYR A 284 6.61 -16.69 5.11
CA TYR A 284 6.80 -15.79 6.23
C TYR A 284 8.26 -15.37 6.27
N VAL A 285 8.50 -14.07 6.25
CA VAL A 285 9.83 -13.47 6.27
C VAL A 285 9.98 -12.67 7.54
N ARG A 286 10.99 -12.97 8.34
CA ARG A 286 11.31 -12.27 9.58
C ARG A 286 12.81 -12.10 9.74
N ARG A 287 13.19 -11.17 10.59
CA ARG A 287 14.60 -11.00 10.99
C ARG A 287 14.86 -11.79 12.26
N ASP A 288 16.00 -12.47 12.33
CA ASP A 288 16.45 -13.23 13.48
C ASP A 288 17.96 -13.12 13.58
N ASN A 289 18.48 -12.63 14.73
CA ASN A 289 19.92 -12.41 14.95
C ASN A 289 20.61 -11.67 13.77
N GLY A 290 19.97 -10.62 13.26
CA GLY A 290 20.48 -9.80 12.15
C GLY A 290 20.33 -10.41 10.76
N LYS A 291 19.79 -11.62 10.63
CA LYS A 291 19.61 -12.32 9.35
C LYS A 291 18.14 -12.42 8.99
N TRP A 292 17.84 -12.30 7.69
CA TRP A 292 16.50 -12.51 7.19
C TRP A 292 16.26 -13.99 6.90
N LEU A 293 15.24 -14.54 7.54
CA LEU A 293 14.79 -15.93 7.38
C LEU A 293 13.49 -15.96 6.59
N GLN A 294 13.41 -16.89 5.64
CA GLN A 294 12.24 -17.12 4.80
C GLN A 294 11.68 -18.52 5.07
N THR A 295 10.56 -18.58 5.75
CA THR A 295 9.89 -19.84 6.06
C THR A 295 8.69 -20.03 5.15
N ARG A 296 8.71 -21.11 4.35
CA ARG A 296 7.56 -21.47 3.54
C ARG A 296 6.43 -21.98 4.42
N ILE A 297 5.22 -21.41 4.26
CA ILE A 297 4.05 -21.77 5.05
C ILE A 297 3.22 -22.83 4.32
N CYS A 298 2.69 -22.48 3.15
CA CYS A 298 1.79 -23.35 2.38
C CYS A 298 1.82 -23.00 0.89
N HIS A 299 1.16 -23.79 0.08
CA HIS A 299 0.92 -23.48 -1.32
C HIS A 299 -0.13 -22.36 -1.48
N SER A 300 0.04 -21.57 -2.53
CA SER A 300 -0.98 -20.70 -3.09
C SER A 300 -1.34 -21.19 -4.49
N ASN A 301 -2.61 -21.21 -4.83
CA ASN A 301 -3.08 -21.54 -6.18
C ASN A 301 -3.06 -20.34 -7.12
N HIS A 302 -2.71 -19.16 -6.64
CA HIS A 302 -2.69 -17.92 -7.40
C HIS A 302 -1.55 -16.99 -6.96
N ASN A 303 -1.00 -16.19 -7.89
CA ASN A 303 0.06 -15.23 -7.61
C ASN A 303 -0.44 -13.87 -7.11
N TRP A 304 -1.74 -13.65 -7.10
CA TRP A 304 -2.40 -12.42 -6.68
C TRP A 304 -3.14 -12.55 -5.35
N ASN A 305 -3.05 -13.67 -4.66
CA ASN A 305 -3.72 -13.86 -3.38
C ASN A 305 -3.05 -13.01 -2.31
N GLY A 306 -3.84 -12.13 -1.72
CA GLY A 306 -3.46 -11.38 -0.53
C GLY A 306 -3.62 -12.20 0.75
N GLY A 307 -3.24 -11.62 1.86
CA GLY A 307 -3.41 -12.17 3.21
C GLY A 307 -3.24 -11.06 4.23
N HIS A 308 -3.43 -11.41 5.50
CA HIS A 308 -3.17 -10.52 6.61
C HIS A 308 -2.24 -11.21 7.60
N LEU A 309 -1.34 -10.43 8.22
CA LEU A 309 -0.54 -10.86 9.35
C LEU A 309 -1.24 -10.38 10.62
N VAL A 310 -1.58 -11.32 11.49
CA VAL A 310 -2.08 -11.03 12.82
C VAL A 310 -1.13 -11.69 13.80
N HIS A 311 -0.54 -10.90 14.68
CA HIS A 311 0.30 -11.38 15.77
C HIS A 311 -0.56 -11.59 17.00
N GLY A 312 -0.59 -12.82 17.53
CA GLY A 312 -1.27 -13.12 18.78
C GLY A 312 -0.52 -12.57 19.98
N ALA A 313 -1.21 -12.41 21.10
CA ALA A 313 -0.64 -11.93 22.35
C ALA A 313 0.46 -12.87 22.92
N ASP A 314 0.51 -14.11 22.47
CA ASP A 314 1.46 -15.17 22.80
C ASP A 314 2.62 -15.30 21.79
N ALA A 315 2.84 -14.27 20.95
CA ALA A 315 3.82 -14.24 19.87
C ALA A 315 3.64 -15.31 18.77
N VAL A 316 2.48 -15.95 18.71
CA VAL A 316 2.11 -16.83 17.59
C VAL A 316 1.55 -15.98 16.45
N SER A 317 2.17 -16.05 15.29
CA SER A 317 1.66 -15.39 14.09
C SER A 317 0.56 -16.22 13.45
N TYR A 318 -0.62 -15.62 13.30
CA TYR A 318 -1.72 -16.21 12.55
C TYR A 318 -1.81 -15.55 11.18
N THR A 319 -1.81 -16.35 10.12
CA THR A 319 -2.12 -15.88 8.79
C THR A 319 -3.57 -16.20 8.46
N HIS A 320 -4.40 -15.18 8.29
CA HIS A 320 -5.72 -15.36 7.71
C HIS A 320 -5.58 -15.39 6.18
N LEU A 321 -5.64 -16.58 5.62
CA LEU A 321 -5.77 -16.76 4.18
C LEU A 321 -7.26 -16.64 3.85
N THR A 322 -7.69 -15.51 3.32
CA THR A 322 -9.00 -15.45 2.67
C THR A 322 -8.90 -16.25 1.37
N LEU A 323 -9.45 -17.45 1.36
CA LEU A 323 -9.68 -18.17 0.13
C LEU A 323 -10.72 -17.39 -0.69
N PRO A 324 -10.50 -17.17 -1.98
CA PRO A 324 -11.57 -16.64 -2.81
C PRO A 324 -12.75 -17.61 -2.75
N THR A 325 -13.89 -17.13 -2.33
CA THR A 325 -15.15 -17.85 -2.52
C THR A 325 -15.38 -17.96 -4.04
N THR A 326 -15.44 -19.18 -4.52
CA THR A 326 -15.74 -19.55 -5.92
C THR A 326 -17.05 -18.94 -6.40
#